data_9b15b31801433c353bcc6a4f29992da5
#
_entry.id   9b15b31801433c353bcc6a4f29992da5
#
_cell.length_a   1.000
_cell.length_b   1.000
_cell.length_c   1.000
_cell.angle_alpha   90.00
_cell.angle_beta   90.00
_cell.angle_gamma   90.00
#
_symmetry.space_group_name_H-M   'P 1'
#
loop_
_entity.id
_entity.type
_entity.pdbx_description
1 polymer ?
#
loop_
_entity_poly.entity_id
_entity_poly.type
_entity_poly.pdbx_seq_one_letter_code
_entity_poly.pdbx_strand_id
1 'polypeptide(L)'
;MERLLIHQLLKWKESTHRKPLVLEGARQVGKTWLLREFGKKYFKDVCYINFEQKDRLESIFAGDLSPQFIIEQLSIYHGKPIKPQTTLIVFDEVQEMPRALTSLKYFCEEAPEYAICCAGSLLGIALHEGTSFPVGKTDFLHLYPLTFKEFL
;
A
#
# COMPACT_ATOMS: atom_id res chain seq x y z
N MET A 1 -5.41 -20.08 -0.24
CA MET A 1 -5.54 -18.64 -0.56
C MET A 1 -4.24 -17.89 -0.40
N GLU A 2 -3.61 -18.02 0.73
CA GLU A 2 -2.39 -17.27 1.00
C GLU A 2 -1.30 -17.52 -0.01
N ARG A 3 -1.08 -18.77 -0.39
CA ARG A 3 -0.02 -19.10 -1.33
C ARG A 3 -0.21 -18.44 -2.68
N LEU A 4 -1.44 -18.43 -3.16
CA LEU A 4 -1.72 -17.82 -4.46
C LEU A 4 -1.48 -16.32 -4.42
N LEU A 5 -1.95 -15.67 -3.35
CA LEU A 5 -1.79 -14.23 -3.22
C LEU A 5 -0.34 -13.85 -2.99
N ILE A 6 0.39 -14.62 -2.20
CA ILE A 6 1.82 -14.37 -2.00
C ILE A 6 2.55 -14.48 -3.34
N HIS A 7 2.18 -15.46 -4.16
CA HIS A 7 2.78 -15.61 -5.47
C HIS A 7 2.52 -14.39 -6.36
N GLN A 8 1.29 -13.87 -6.32
CA GLN A 8 0.94 -12.66 -7.07
C GLN A 8 1.68 -11.44 -6.56
N LEU A 9 1.85 -11.34 -5.24
CA LEU A 9 2.62 -10.25 -4.64
C LEU A 9 4.09 -10.33 -5.04
N LEU A 10 4.65 -11.52 -5.11
CA LEU A 10 6.02 -11.69 -5.56
C LEU A 10 6.19 -11.28 -7.02
N LYS A 11 5.24 -11.63 -7.86
CA LYS A 11 5.27 -11.17 -9.26
C LYS A 11 5.26 -9.65 -9.34
N TRP A 12 4.43 -9.03 -8.53
CA TRP A 12 4.39 -7.57 -8.48
C TRP A 12 5.73 -7.00 -8.03
N LYS A 13 6.30 -7.57 -6.97
CA LYS A 13 7.57 -7.10 -6.43
C LYS A 13 8.68 -7.13 -7.47
N GLU A 14 8.71 -8.17 -8.29
CA GLU A 14 9.76 -8.39 -9.27
C GLU A 14 9.50 -7.75 -10.62
N SER A 15 8.35 -7.14 -10.81
CA SER A 15 8.01 -6.50 -12.06
C SER A 15 8.91 -5.31 -12.35
N THR A 16 9.36 -5.18 -13.58
CA THR A 16 10.18 -4.04 -14.00
C THR A 16 9.36 -2.77 -14.15
N HIS A 17 8.05 -2.91 -14.29
CA HIS A 17 7.13 -1.77 -14.42
C HIS A 17 6.20 -1.67 -13.23
N ARG A 18 6.74 -2.00 -12.06
CA ARG A 18 5.96 -2.01 -10.83
C ARG A 18 5.41 -0.63 -10.50
N LYS A 19 4.13 -0.61 -10.12
CA LYS A 19 3.44 0.58 -9.63
C LYS A 19 3.03 0.32 -8.18
N PRO A 20 2.70 1.37 -7.41
CA PRO A 20 2.13 1.13 -6.08
C PRO A 20 0.93 0.20 -6.20
N LEU A 21 0.84 -0.74 -5.27
CA LEU A 21 -0.17 -1.79 -5.31
C LEU A 21 -1.32 -1.45 -4.38
N VAL A 22 -2.55 -1.59 -4.86
CA VAL A 22 -3.74 -1.46 -4.02
C VAL A 22 -4.37 -2.84 -3.88
N LEU A 23 -4.43 -3.31 -2.64
CA LEU A 23 -5.03 -4.60 -2.32
C LEU A 23 -6.47 -4.35 -1.89
N GLU A 24 -7.40 -4.76 -2.73
CA GLU A 24 -8.82 -4.56 -2.48
C GLU A 24 -9.46 -5.81 -1.92
N GLY A 25 -10.54 -5.64 -1.18
CA GLY A 25 -11.29 -6.77 -0.65
C GLY A 25 -12.10 -6.36 0.56
N ALA A 26 -12.92 -7.29 1.03
CA ALA A 26 -13.74 -7.05 2.19
C ALA A 26 -12.87 -6.88 3.44
N ARG A 27 -13.40 -6.17 4.41
CA ARG A 27 -12.69 -5.80 5.62
C ARG A 27 -12.06 -6.96 6.37
N GLN A 28 -12.72 -8.08 6.40
CA GLN A 28 -12.35 -9.18 7.29
C GLN A 28 -11.68 -10.34 6.56
N VAL A 29 -10.99 -10.06 5.47
CA VAL A 29 -10.32 -11.12 4.72
C VAL A 29 -8.81 -11.16 4.92
N GLY A 30 -8.29 -10.46 5.94
CA GLY A 30 -6.90 -10.60 6.33
C GLY A 30 -5.90 -9.83 5.48
N LYS A 31 -6.31 -8.72 4.90
CA LYS A 31 -5.43 -7.92 4.04
C LYS A 31 -4.18 -7.44 4.78
N THR A 32 -4.37 -6.88 5.96
CA THR A 32 -3.26 -6.35 6.74
C THR A 32 -2.28 -7.45 7.10
N TRP A 33 -2.79 -8.56 7.59
CA TRP A 33 -1.95 -9.70 7.96
C TRP A 33 -1.15 -10.18 6.77
N LEU A 34 -1.82 -10.32 5.62
CA LEU A 34 -1.17 -10.80 4.41
C LEU A 34 0.00 -9.89 3.98
N LEU A 35 -0.23 -8.58 3.99
CA LEU A 35 0.82 -7.63 3.59
C LEU A 35 1.98 -7.63 4.57
N ARG A 36 1.69 -7.74 5.87
CA ARG A 36 2.76 -7.77 6.86
C ARG A 36 3.57 -9.05 6.75
N GLU A 37 2.92 -10.19 6.52
CA GLU A 37 3.63 -11.45 6.32
C GLU A 37 4.48 -11.43 5.06
N PHE A 38 3.96 -10.86 3.99
CA PHE A 38 4.72 -10.69 2.76
C PHE A 38 5.96 -9.84 3.00
N GLY A 39 5.80 -8.74 3.72
CA GLY A 39 6.93 -7.87 4.04
C GLY A 39 7.99 -8.56 4.89
N LYS A 40 7.54 -9.32 5.90
CA LYS A 40 8.47 -10.05 6.76
C LYS A 40 9.30 -11.08 6.01
N LYS A 41 8.67 -11.76 5.05
CA LYS A 41 9.35 -12.84 4.32
C LYS A 41 10.26 -12.33 3.23
N TYR A 42 9.88 -11.27 2.55
CA TYR A 42 10.54 -10.89 1.30
C TYR A 42 11.20 -9.52 1.33
N PHE A 43 11.09 -8.80 2.42
CA PHE A 43 11.75 -7.52 2.62
C PHE A 43 12.52 -7.54 3.93
N LYS A 44 13.46 -6.63 4.07
CA LYS A 44 14.24 -6.52 5.31
C LYS A 44 13.48 -5.78 6.40
N ASP A 45 12.58 -4.88 6.00
CA ASP A 45 11.84 -4.06 6.94
C ASP A 45 10.46 -3.77 6.38
N VAL A 46 9.50 -3.50 7.25
CA VAL A 46 8.14 -3.12 6.88
C VAL A 46 7.80 -1.82 7.58
N CYS A 47 7.51 -0.79 6.80
CA CYS A 47 7.02 0.47 7.33
C CYS A 47 5.49 0.44 7.28
N TYR A 48 4.88 0.11 8.40
CA TYR A 48 3.43 -0.06 8.50
C TYR A 48 2.80 1.24 8.97
N ILE A 49 1.90 1.78 8.15
CA ILE A 49 1.21 3.04 8.43
C ILE A 49 -0.29 2.77 8.46
N ASN A 50 -0.92 3.02 9.60
CA ASN A 50 -2.36 2.88 9.75
C ASN A 50 -3.01 4.26 9.77
N PHE A 51 -3.77 4.57 8.73
CA PHE A 51 -4.35 5.91 8.57
C PHE A 51 -5.56 6.17 9.45
N GLU A 52 -5.98 5.20 10.25
CA GLU A 52 -6.96 5.48 11.30
C GLU A 52 -6.34 6.34 12.40
N GLN A 53 -5.03 6.31 12.54
CA GLN A 53 -4.30 7.14 13.50
C GLN A 53 -3.82 8.39 12.78
N LYS A 54 -4.69 9.39 12.67
CA LYS A 54 -4.45 10.54 11.80
C LYS A 54 -3.55 11.63 12.38
N ASP A 55 -3.39 11.69 13.69
CA ASP A 55 -2.79 12.84 14.35
C ASP A 55 -1.45 13.30 13.76
N ARG A 56 -0.54 12.39 13.56
CA ARG A 56 0.78 12.73 13.05
C ARG A 56 0.87 12.59 11.54
N LEU A 57 -0.04 11.83 10.97
CA LEU A 57 0.02 11.51 9.54
C LEU A 57 -0.58 12.59 8.66
N GLU A 58 -1.54 13.35 9.16
CA GLU A 58 -2.18 14.39 8.36
C GLU A 58 -1.17 15.39 7.83
N SER A 59 -0.22 15.83 8.67
CA SER A 59 0.75 16.82 8.25
C SER A 59 1.66 16.33 7.14
N ILE A 60 1.90 15.02 7.07
CA ILE A 60 2.75 14.45 6.04
C ILE A 60 2.10 14.58 4.66
N PHE A 61 0.78 14.46 4.60
CA PHE A 61 0.05 14.45 3.35
C PHE A 61 -0.73 15.74 3.10
N ALA A 62 -0.59 16.75 3.97
CA ALA A 62 -1.39 17.96 3.87
C ALA A 62 -0.89 18.94 2.81
N GLY A 63 0.41 18.92 2.55
CA GLY A 63 1.01 19.89 1.63
C GLY A 63 1.35 19.30 0.28
N ASP A 64 2.55 19.58 -0.15
CA ASP A 64 3.09 19.05 -1.39
C ASP A 64 3.28 17.54 -1.25
N LEU A 65 2.79 16.78 -2.21
CA LEU A 65 2.87 15.33 -2.20
C LEU A 65 4.14 14.82 -2.87
N SER A 66 5.25 15.53 -2.66
CA SER A 66 6.55 15.10 -3.17
C SER A 66 6.94 13.77 -2.52
N PRO A 67 7.27 12.73 -3.31
CA PRO A 67 7.71 11.47 -2.74
C PRO A 67 8.90 11.62 -1.80
N GLN A 68 9.84 12.47 -2.13
CA GLN A 68 11.02 12.69 -1.28
C GLN A 68 10.62 13.20 0.09
N PHE A 69 9.75 14.20 0.15
CA PHE A 69 9.27 14.74 1.41
C PHE A 69 8.52 13.68 2.22
N ILE A 70 7.62 12.95 1.54
CA ILE A 70 6.83 11.93 2.20
C ILE A 70 7.73 10.84 2.78
N ILE A 71 8.72 10.38 2.03
CA ILE A 71 9.64 9.35 2.52
C ILE A 71 10.44 9.85 3.71
N GLU A 72 10.90 11.09 3.69
CA GLU A 72 11.63 11.66 4.82
C GLU A 72 10.75 11.68 6.07
N GLN A 73 9.51 12.12 5.93
CA GLN A 73 8.60 12.21 7.07
C GLN A 73 8.20 10.84 7.58
N LEU A 74 7.95 9.90 6.68
CA LEU A 74 7.62 8.54 7.08
C LEU A 74 8.80 7.84 7.75
N SER A 75 10.02 8.14 7.32
CA SER A 75 11.21 7.60 7.97
C SER A 75 11.31 8.08 9.42
N ILE A 76 10.99 9.34 9.65
CA ILE A 76 10.97 9.89 11.03
C ILE A 76 9.87 9.20 11.84
N TYR A 77 8.68 9.07 11.26
CA TYR A 77 7.56 8.43 11.93
C TYR A 77 7.86 6.97 12.26
N HIS A 78 8.48 6.26 11.33
CA HIS A 78 8.82 4.85 11.48
C HIS A 78 10.01 4.63 12.40
N GLY A 79 10.88 5.62 12.51
CA GLY A 79 12.07 5.51 13.34
C GLY A 79 13.25 4.82 12.67
N LYS A 80 13.15 4.53 11.39
CA LYS A 80 14.20 3.88 10.62
C LYS A 80 14.22 4.43 9.20
N PRO A 81 15.36 4.40 8.52
CA PRO A 81 15.41 4.82 7.12
C PRO A 81 14.55 3.92 6.25
N ILE A 82 13.83 4.51 5.32
CA ILE A 82 13.06 3.76 4.34
C ILE A 82 13.90 3.65 3.08
N LYS A 83 14.22 2.42 2.68
CA LYS A 83 15.08 2.15 1.54
C LYS A 83 14.29 1.54 0.39
N PRO A 84 14.53 1.95 -0.85
CA PRO A 84 13.71 1.51 -1.98
C PRO A 84 13.64 0.00 -2.18
N GLN A 85 14.73 -0.69 -2.01
CA GLN A 85 14.78 -2.10 -2.35
C GLN A 85 14.52 -3.03 -1.18
N THR A 86 14.58 -2.52 0.04
CA THR A 86 14.56 -3.39 1.21
C THR A 86 13.42 -3.11 2.17
N THR A 87 12.71 -2.02 2.02
CA THR A 87 11.58 -1.66 2.90
C THR A 87 10.28 -1.77 2.11
N LEU A 88 9.32 -2.51 2.67
CA LEU A 88 7.96 -2.51 2.14
C LEU A 88 7.16 -1.47 2.92
N ILE A 89 6.57 -0.53 2.21
CA ILE A 89 5.70 0.48 2.82
C ILE A 89 4.27 -0.02 2.72
N VAL A 90 3.57 -0.11 3.85
CA VAL A 90 2.17 -0.55 3.88
C VAL A 90 1.31 0.60 4.36
N PHE A 91 0.39 1.05 3.51
CA PHE A 91 -0.62 2.05 3.84
C PHE A 91 -1.92 1.31 4.13
N ASP A 92 -2.24 1.18 5.40
CA ASP A 92 -3.45 0.47 5.83
C ASP A 92 -4.57 1.44 6.08
N GLU A 93 -5.81 1.02 5.80
CA GLU A 93 -7.00 1.87 5.89
C GLU A 93 -6.79 3.17 5.10
N VAL A 94 -6.29 3.02 3.89
CA VAL A 94 -5.84 4.17 3.09
C VAL A 94 -7.01 5.08 2.68
N GLN A 95 -8.24 4.57 2.70
CA GLN A 95 -9.41 5.40 2.42
C GLN A 95 -9.62 6.50 3.46
N GLU A 96 -9.03 6.34 4.65
CA GLU A 96 -9.10 7.37 5.69
C GLU A 96 -8.20 8.57 5.40
N MET A 97 -7.32 8.44 4.42
CA MET A 97 -6.42 9.52 4.02
C MET A 97 -6.41 9.62 2.50
N PRO A 98 -7.40 10.30 1.90
CA PRO A 98 -7.47 10.40 0.43
C PRO A 98 -6.21 10.98 -0.21
N ARG A 99 -5.53 11.89 0.50
CA ARG A 99 -4.30 12.46 -0.02
C ARG A 99 -3.18 11.43 -0.14
N ALA A 100 -3.20 10.39 0.70
CA ALA A 100 -2.25 9.29 0.55
C ALA A 100 -2.50 8.53 -0.75
N LEU A 101 -3.76 8.32 -1.11
CA LEU A 101 -4.08 7.72 -2.41
C LEU A 101 -3.58 8.59 -3.55
N THR A 102 -3.81 9.90 -3.46
CA THR A 102 -3.34 10.84 -4.48
C THR A 102 -1.82 10.78 -4.62
N SER A 103 -1.10 10.61 -3.51
CA SER A 103 0.36 10.57 -3.54
C SER A 103 0.91 9.39 -4.35
N LEU A 104 0.13 8.34 -4.52
CA LEU A 104 0.58 7.16 -5.27
C LEU A 104 0.91 7.51 -6.72
N LYS A 105 0.19 8.46 -7.28
CA LYS A 105 0.48 8.95 -8.64
C LYS A 105 1.91 9.45 -8.72
N TYR A 106 2.31 10.26 -7.75
CA TYR A 106 3.64 10.84 -7.76
C TYR A 106 4.72 9.81 -7.48
N PHE A 107 4.45 8.84 -6.62
CA PHE A 107 5.37 7.73 -6.43
C PHE A 107 5.56 6.93 -7.71
N CYS A 108 4.47 6.68 -8.43
CA CYS A 108 4.56 5.97 -9.69
C CYS A 108 5.42 6.71 -10.71
N GLU A 109 5.24 8.02 -10.79
CA GLU A 109 5.89 8.84 -11.81
C GLU A 109 7.33 9.22 -11.45
N GLU A 110 7.58 9.50 -10.18
CA GLU A 110 8.85 10.09 -9.75
C GLU A 110 9.72 9.17 -8.92
N ALA A 111 9.15 8.20 -8.24
CA ALA A 111 9.89 7.33 -7.34
C ALA A 111 9.35 5.90 -7.37
N PRO A 112 9.30 5.26 -8.55
CA PRO A 112 8.74 3.92 -8.67
C PRO A 112 9.58 2.83 -8.00
N GLU A 113 10.78 3.18 -7.58
CA GLU A 113 11.66 2.22 -6.89
C GLU A 113 11.17 1.86 -5.50
N TYR A 114 10.32 2.69 -4.89
CA TYR A 114 9.75 2.37 -3.56
C TYR A 114 8.62 1.37 -3.70
N ALA A 115 8.65 0.35 -2.83
CA ALA A 115 7.62 -0.68 -2.81
C ALA A 115 6.50 -0.25 -1.86
N ILE A 116 5.34 0.07 -2.39
CA ILE A 116 4.20 0.55 -1.62
C ILE A 116 3.00 -0.35 -1.88
N CYS A 117 2.43 -0.90 -0.80
CA CYS A 117 1.18 -1.63 -0.86
C CYS A 117 0.14 -0.91 -0.02
N CYS A 118 -1.04 -0.75 -0.57
CA CYS A 118 -2.15 -0.10 0.12
C CYS A 118 -3.25 -1.10 0.40
N ALA A 119 -3.85 -1.00 1.56
CA ALA A 119 -5.02 -1.79 1.92
C ALA A 119 -6.13 -0.85 2.35
N GLY A 120 -7.34 -1.20 1.98
CA GLY A 120 -8.50 -0.43 2.37
C GLY A 120 -9.74 -1.20 1.98
N SER A 121 -10.89 -0.81 2.52
CA SER A 121 -12.12 -1.46 2.13
C SER A 121 -12.52 -1.01 0.74
N LEU A 122 -13.11 -1.92 -0.02
CA LEU A 122 -13.58 -1.60 -1.36
C LEU A 122 -14.58 -0.45 -1.33
N LEU A 123 -15.46 -0.46 -0.34
CA LEU A 123 -16.45 0.60 -0.20
C LEU A 123 -15.79 1.96 0.03
N GLY A 124 -14.79 2.01 0.90
CA GLY A 124 -14.07 3.24 1.17
C GLY A 124 -13.40 3.79 -0.07
N ILE A 125 -12.77 2.92 -0.84
CA ILE A 125 -12.12 3.33 -2.09
C ILE A 125 -13.15 3.87 -3.08
N ALA A 126 -14.29 3.22 -3.19
CA ALA A 126 -15.35 3.67 -4.09
C ALA A 126 -15.87 5.05 -3.73
N LEU A 127 -15.96 5.36 -2.43
CA LEU A 127 -16.43 6.67 -1.99
C LEU A 127 -15.48 7.80 -2.38
N HIS A 128 -14.22 7.50 -2.54
CA HIS A 128 -13.21 8.50 -2.90
C HIS A 128 -12.84 8.47 -4.38
N GLU A 129 -13.49 7.65 -5.15
CA GLU A 129 -13.18 7.43 -6.55
C GLU A 129 -13.24 8.70 -7.38
N GLY A 130 -14.19 9.57 -7.10
CA GLY A 130 -14.37 10.79 -7.88
C GLY A 130 -13.41 11.92 -7.52
N THR A 131 -12.58 11.77 -6.52
CA THR A 131 -11.73 12.87 -6.06
C THR A 131 -10.40 12.92 -6.78
N SER A 132 -9.51 11.99 -6.53
CA SER A 132 -8.21 11.99 -7.19
C SER A 132 -7.56 10.62 -7.16
N PHE A 133 -8.39 9.60 -7.31
CA PHE A 133 -7.83 8.24 -7.39
C PHE A 133 -6.94 8.14 -8.63
N PRO A 134 -5.69 7.70 -8.48
CA PRO A 134 -4.72 7.75 -9.58
C PRO A 134 -4.88 6.59 -10.55
N VAL A 135 -5.91 6.64 -11.38
CA VAL A 135 -6.18 5.63 -12.38
C VAL A 135 -4.98 5.48 -13.32
N GLY A 136 -4.57 4.25 -13.54
CA GLY A 136 -3.42 3.98 -14.42
C GLY A 136 -2.07 4.12 -13.74
N LYS A 137 -2.03 4.61 -12.51
CA LYS A 137 -0.78 4.80 -11.76
C LYS A 137 -0.64 3.81 -10.61
N THR A 138 -1.53 2.86 -10.52
CA THR A 138 -1.48 1.82 -9.49
C THR A 138 -1.79 0.48 -10.09
N ASP A 139 -1.25 -0.57 -9.45
CA ASP A 139 -1.62 -1.95 -9.75
C ASP A 139 -2.67 -2.38 -8.73
N PHE A 140 -3.52 -3.34 -9.10
CA PHE A 140 -4.58 -3.82 -8.23
C PHE A 140 -4.51 -5.32 -8.07
N LEU A 141 -4.73 -5.78 -6.84
CA LEU A 141 -5.00 -7.17 -6.54
C LEU A 141 -6.29 -7.23 -5.73
N HIS A 142 -7.14 -8.17 -6.05
CA HIS A 142 -8.40 -8.32 -5.35
C HIS A 142 -8.35 -9.56 -4.46
N LEU A 143 -8.60 -9.35 -3.16
CA LEU A 143 -8.62 -10.41 -2.19
C LEU A 143 -10.07 -10.84 -1.96
N TYR A 144 -10.38 -12.05 -2.37
CA TYR A 144 -11.72 -12.59 -2.22
C TYR A 144 -11.87 -13.29 -0.88
N PRO A 145 -13.09 -13.34 -0.33
CA PRO A 145 -13.33 -14.17 0.85
C PRO A 145 -13.01 -15.62 0.53
N LEU A 146 -12.72 -16.39 1.58
CA LEU A 146 -12.45 -17.81 1.41
C LEU A 146 -13.60 -18.52 0.70
N THR A 147 -13.23 -19.34 -0.27
CA THR A 147 -14.19 -20.17 -1.01
C THR A 147 -13.78 -21.62 -0.88
N PHE A 148 -14.66 -22.51 -1.33
CA PHE A 148 -14.33 -23.93 -1.30
C PHE A 148 -13.09 -24.28 -2.10
N LYS A 149 -12.84 -23.55 -3.15
CA LYS A 149 -11.65 -23.81 -3.97
C LYS A 149 -10.36 -23.66 -3.20
N GLU A 150 -10.35 -22.85 -2.19
CA GLU A 150 -9.14 -22.57 -1.44
C GLU A 150 -8.85 -23.60 -0.37
N PHE A 151 -9.79 -24.48 -0.12
CA PHE A 151 -9.58 -25.59 0.78
C PHE A 151 -9.10 -26.85 0.06
N LEU A 152 -9.16 -26.83 -1.21
CA LEU A 152 -8.74 -27.95 -2.03
C LEU A 152 -7.30 -27.78 -2.48
#